data_3361969d9b7c655ca389d87ce7ca94d6
#
_entry.id   3361969d9b7c655ca389d87ce7ca94d6
#
_cell.length_a   1.000
_cell.length_b   1.000
_cell.length_c   1.000
_cell.angle_alpha   90.00
_cell.angle_beta   90.00
_cell.angle_gamma   90.00
#
_symmetry.space_group_name_H-M   'P 1'
#
loop_
_entity.id
_entity.type
_entity.pdbx_description
1 polymer ?
#
loop_
_entity_poly.entity_id
_entity_poly.type
_entity_poly.pdbx_seq_one_letter_code
_entity_poly.pdbx_strand_id
1 'polypeptide(L)'
;DRTMSIRIGNAPCSWGVEFADDPRNPSWQSVLSDCAEAGYKGIELGPVGFMPEDPVELSEALDKYGLELIGGVVFRAFHDPCQWEDVLDGAKRTCAALKAHGAKHFVLIDAISPRRAPTAGRASEAEQMDKAEWMAYRDRLIHVARMGAEDYGLISELHPHAGGFMDFEPEVERFLSEVDS
;
A
#
# COMPACT_ATOMS: atom_id res chain seq x y z
N ASP A 1 -2.39 8.99 -35.76
CA ASP A 1 -2.90 7.83 -34.97
C ASP A 1 -2.04 7.69 -33.71
N ARG A 2 -2.54 8.16 -32.57
CA ARG A 2 -1.95 7.79 -31.28
C ARG A 2 -2.47 6.40 -30.93
N THR A 3 -1.74 5.37 -31.28
CA THR A 3 -1.94 4.04 -30.73
C THR A 3 -1.69 4.16 -29.21
N MET A 4 -2.76 4.11 -28.41
CA MET A 4 -2.61 3.99 -26.96
C MET A 4 -2.00 2.61 -26.67
N SER A 5 -0.76 2.59 -26.23
CA SER A 5 -0.14 1.37 -25.72
C SER A 5 -0.54 1.22 -24.25
N ILE A 6 -1.26 0.16 -23.91
CA ILE A 6 -1.54 -0.20 -22.53
C ILE A 6 -0.26 -0.78 -21.94
N ARG A 7 0.16 -0.25 -20.80
CA ARG A 7 1.28 -0.76 -20.00
C ARG A 7 0.72 -1.44 -18.77
N ILE A 8 1.16 -2.64 -18.49
CA ILE A 8 0.68 -3.44 -17.37
C ILE A 8 1.81 -3.57 -16.36
N GLY A 9 1.47 -3.38 -15.10
CA GLY A 9 2.35 -3.60 -13.95
C GLY A 9 1.83 -4.70 -13.04
N ASN A 10 2.65 -5.10 -12.08
CA ASN A 10 2.32 -6.07 -11.05
C ASN A 10 2.89 -5.64 -9.70
N ALA A 11 2.65 -6.40 -8.66
CA ALA A 11 3.11 -6.13 -7.30
C ALA A 11 3.74 -7.38 -6.67
N PRO A 12 4.73 -7.24 -5.77
CA PRO A 12 5.40 -8.37 -5.11
C PRO A 12 4.46 -9.36 -4.40
N CYS A 13 3.27 -8.91 -4.00
CA CYS A 13 2.26 -9.79 -3.42
C CYS A 13 1.81 -10.92 -4.36
N SER A 14 1.95 -10.77 -5.67
CA SER A 14 1.70 -11.86 -6.64
C SER A 14 2.71 -13.01 -6.51
N TRP A 15 3.83 -12.78 -5.87
CA TRP A 15 4.83 -13.80 -5.51
C TRP A 15 4.76 -14.19 -4.03
N GLY A 16 3.66 -13.82 -3.33
CA GLY A 16 3.45 -14.15 -1.92
C GLY A 16 4.16 -13.22 -0.93
N VAL A 17 4.69 -12.10 -1.39
CA VAL A 17 5.39 -11.14 -0.53
C VAL A 17 4.39 -10.18 0.12
N GLU A 18 4.05 -10.44 1.38
CA GLU A 18 3.16 -9.58 2.19
C GLU A 18 3.93 -8.77 3.23
N PHE A 19 4.95 -9.36 3.84
CA PHE A 19 5.80 -8.74 4.86
C PHE A 19 7.25 -8.82 4.42
N ALA A 20 8.01 -7.75 4.60
CA ALA A 20 9.39 -7.66 4.09
C ALA A 20 10.36 -8.69 4.69
N ASP A 21 10.15 -9.04 5.95
CA ASP A 21 11.02 -9.91 6.76
C ASP A 21 10.56 -11.38 6.82
N ASP A 22 9.54 -11.77 6.04
CA ASP A 22 9.11 -13.18 6.00
C ASP A 22 10.21 -14.03 5.35
N PRO A 23 10.78 -15.02 6.08
CA PRO A 23 11.86 -15.85 5.56
C PRO A 23 11.46 -16.74 4.38
N ARG A 24 10.16 -16.83 4.08
CA ARG A 24 9.63 -17.59 2.93
C ARG A 24 9.57 -16.75 1.66
N ASN A 25 9.83 -15.45 1.74
CA ASN A 25 9.83 -14.59 0.57
C ASN A 25 10.86 -15.06 -0.46
N PRO A 26 10.52 -14.99 -1.76
CA PRO A 26 11.54 -15.06 -2.80
C PRO A 26 12.50 -13.86 -2.67
N SER A 27 13.65 -13.94 -3.31
CA SER A 27 14.52 -12.76 -3.40
C SER A 27 13.87 -11.66 -4.25
N TRP A 28 14.08 -10.40 -3.90
CA TRP A 28 13.55 -9.30 -4.70
C TRP A 28 14.09 -9.34 -6.14
N GLN A 29 15.32 -9.84 -6.35
CA GLN A 29 15.91 -10.01 -7.67
C GLN A 29 15.12 -11.01 -8.52
N SER A 30 14.68 -12.13 -7.94
CA SER A 30 13.86 -13.10 -8.67
C SER A 30 12.48 -12.52 -9.01
N VAL A 31 11.87 -11.76 -8.10
CA VAL A 31 10.59 -11.08 -8.36
C VAL A 31 10.70 -10.11 -9.54
N LEU A 32 11.76 -9.29 -9.59
CA LEU A 32 11.99 -8.37 -10.70
C LEU A 32 12.24 -9.12 -12.03
N SER A 33 13.04 -10.19 -11.98
CA SER A 33 13.30 -11.04 -13.16
C SER A 33 12.02 -11.65 -13.72
N ASP A 34 11.25 -12.31 -12.86
CA ASP A 34 10.00 -12.97 -13.26
C ASP A 34 8.97 -11.96 -13.79
N CYS A 35 8.89 -10.79 -13.16
CA CYS A 35 8.02 -9.69 -13.59
C CYS A 35 8.37 -9.23 -15.01
N ALA A 36 9.66 -9.04 -15.29
CA ALA A 36 10.15 -8.63 -16.62
C ALA A 36 9.94 -9.73 -17.66
N GLU A 37 10.25 -10.99 -17.31
CA GLU A 37 10.07 -12.15 -18.19
C GLU A 37 8.60 -12.39 -18.56
N ALA A 38 7.68 -12.12 -17.61
CA ALA A 38 6.24 -12.16 -17.86
C ALA A 38 5.73 -11.02 -18.75
N GLY A 39 6.58 -10.06 -19.09
CA GLY A 39 6.28 -8.94 -20.02
C GLY A 39 5.69 -7.71 -19.35
N TYR A 40 5.63 -7.65 -18.04
CA TYR A 40 5.24 -6.44 -17.31
C TYR A 40 6.22 -5.30 -17.56
N LYS A 41 5.74 -4.06 -17.45
CA LYS A 41 6.52 -2.84 -17.62
C LYS A 41 6.64 -2.00 -16.36
N GLY A 42 5.86 -2.33 -15.35
CA GLY A 42 5.88 -1.69 -14.06
C GLY A 42 5.77 -2.70 -12.91
N ILE A 43 6.28 -2.29 -11.77
CA ILE A 43 6.17 -3.04 -10.53
C ILE A 43 5.90 -2.08 -9.38
N GLU A 44 5.09 -2.50 -8.40
CA GLU A 44 4.97 -1.80 -7.14
C GLU A 44 6.14 -2.13 -6.20
N LEU A 45 6.40 -1.22 -5.26
CA LEU A 45 7.48 -1.38 -4.27
C LEU A 45 7.30 -2.64 -3.40
N GLY A 46 6.05 -3.04 -3.15
CA GLY A 46 5.73 -4.04 -2.14
C GLY A 46 5.93 -3.48 -0.71
N PRO A 47 6.04 -4.35 0.30
CA PRO A 47 6.29 -3.89 1.65
C PRO A 47 7.67 -3.24 1.73
N VAL A 48 7.75 -2.04 2.33
CA VAL A 48 9.01 -1.31 2.48
C VAL A 48 10.04 -2.16 3.25
N GLY A 49 11.27 -2.22 2.73
CA GLY A 49 12.32 -3.10 3.24
C GLY A 49 12.46 -4.44 2.49
N PHE A 50 11.52 -4.79 1.60
CA PHE A 50 11.67 -5.96 0.73
C PHE A 50 12.63 -5.69 -0.43
N MET A 51 12.42 -4.59 -1.16
CA MET A 51 13.37 -4.12 -2.15
C MET A 51 14.43 -3.20 -1.51
N PRO A 52 15.57 -2.94 -2.18
CA PRO A 52 16.55 -2.00 -1.67
C PRO A 52 15.94 -0.64 -1.34
N GLU A 53 16.29 -0.09 -0.16
CA GLU A 53 15.87 1.25 0.23
C GLU A 53 16.83 2.34 -0.25
N ASP A 54 18.04 1.98 -0.62
CA ASP A 54 18.96 2.90 -1.28
C ASP A 54 18.44 3.25 -2.68
N PRO A 55 18.19 4.54 -2.98
CA PRO A 55 17.59 4.94 -4.25
C PRO A 55 18.44 4.59 -5.47
N VAL A 56 19.77 4.58 -5.33
CA VAL A 56 20.68 4.25 -6.44
C VAL A 56 20.62 2.75 -6.72
N GLU A 57 20.69 1.93 -5.69
CA GLU A 57 20.61 0.47 -5.82
C GLU A 57 19.27 0.05 -6.43
N LEU A 58 18.17 0.64 -5.97
CA LEU A 58 16.84 0.33 -6.53
C LEU A 58 16.72 0.81 -7.99
N SER A 59 17.23 1.99 -8.33
CA SER A 59 17.23 2.45 -9.72
C SER A 59 18.01 1.52 -10.65
N GLU A 60 19.22 1.11 -10.24
CA GLU A 60 20.04 0.17 -11.01
C GLU A 60 19.34 -1.19 -11.20
N ALA A 61 18.65 -1.67 -10.16
CA ALA A 61 17.89 -2.90 -10.23
C ALA A 61 16.70 -2.81 -11.20
N LEU A 62 15.92 -1.72 -11.14
CA LEU A 62 14.79 -1.48 -12.03
C LEU A 62 15.25 -1.33 -13.50
N ASP A 63 16.31 -0.57 -13.74
CA ASP A 63 16.89 -0.37 -15.07
C ASP A 63 17.39 -1.68 -15.66
N LYS A 64 18.06 -2.51 -14.86
CA LYS A 64 18.54 -3.82 -15.29
C LYS A 64 17.44 -4.72 -15.85
N TYR A 65 16.25 -4.66 -15.27
CA TYR A 65 15.10 -5.47 -15.70
C TYR A 65 14.14 -4.73 -16.63
N GLY A 66 14.39 -3.44 -16.91
CA GLY A 66 13.53 -2.61 -17.76
C GLY A 66 12.15 -2.38 -17.18
N LEU A 67 12.07 -2.26 -15.85
CA LEU A 67 10.84 -2.01 -15.10
C LEU A 67 10.80 -0.57 -14.57
N GLU A 68 9.60 -0.02 -14.45
CA GLU A 68 9.35 1.25 -13.75
C GLU A 68 8.68 1.00 -12.41
N LEU A 69 9.06 1.74 -11.38
CA LEU A 69 8.32 1.76 -10.12
C LEU A 69 7.01 2.54 -10.35
N ILE A 70 5.86 1.90 -10.11
CA ILE A 70 4.55 2.49 -10.41
C ILE A 70 3.80 2.95 -9.17
N GLY A 71 4.05 2.35 -8.01
CA GLY A 71 3.36 2.67 -6.77
C GLY A 71 3.95 1.90 -5.59
N GLY A 72 3.35 2.10 -4.45
CA GLY A 72 3.71 1.40 -3.23
C GLY A 72 2.58 1.46 -2.21
N VAL A 73 2.64 0.55 -1.25
CA VAL A 73 1.60 0.35 -0.26
C VAL A 73 2.13 0.54 1.15
N VAL A 74 1.31 1.14 2.00
CA VAL A 74 1.44 1.04 3.45
C VAL A 74 0.33 0.14 3.96
N PHE A 75 0.69 -1.10 4.30
CA PHE A 75 -0.19 -2.11 4.88
C PHE A 75 0.15 -2.26 6.35
N ARG A 76 -0.51 -1.46 7.19
CA ARG A 76 -0.23 -1.33 8.62
C ARG A 76 -1.55 -1.18 9.40
N ALA A 77 -1.48 -1.40 10.72
CA ALA A 77 -2.64 -1.35 11.61
C ALA A 77 -3.06 0.09 11.93
N PHE A 78 -3.69 0.77 10.98
CA PHE A 78 -4.25 2.12 11.20
C PHE A 78 -5.32 2.13 12.30
N HIS A 79 -6.00 1.01 12.49
CA HIS A 79 -7.01 0.84 13.54
C HIS A 79 -6.42 0.82 14.96
N ASP A 80 -5.14 0.46 15.12
CA ASP A 80 -4.50 0.34 16.43
C ASP A 80 -3.67 1.59 16.77
N PRO A 81 -4.10 2.40 17.75
CA PRO A 81 -3.35 3.58 18.15
C PRO A 81 -1.94 3.27 18.71
N CYS A 82 -1.72 2.06 19.23
CA CYS A 82 -0.41 1.64 19.72
C CYS A 82 0.60 1.39 18.60
N GLN A 83 0.13 1.21 17.37
CA GLN A 83 0.96 0.98 16.19
C GLN A 83 1.22 2.27 15.38
N TRP A 84 0.82 3.43 15.89
CA TRP A 84 0.87 4.68 15.13
C TRP A 84 2.27 5.05 14.64
N GLU A 85 3.29 4.86 15.45
CA GLU A 85 4.69 5.14 15.06
C GLU A 85 5.16 4.22 13.93
N ASP A 86 4.78 2.93 13.97
CA ASP A 86 5.07 1.98 12.90
C ASP A 86 4.35 2.34 11.60
N VAL A 87 3.09 2.77 11.68
CA VAL A 87 2.34 3.28 10.53
C VAL A 87 3.04 4.47 9.89
N LEU A 88 3.45 5.45 10.70
CA LEU A 88 4.15 6.66 10.22
C LEU A 88 5.51 6.33 9.61
N ASP A 89 6.30 5.47 10.24
CA ASP A 89 7.60 5.05 9.71
C ASP A 89 7.44 4.37 8.36
N GLY A 90 6.57 3.36 8.28
CA GLY A 90 6.29 2.66 7.03
C GLY A 90 5.80 3.58 5.93
N ALA A 91 4.90 4.50 6.24
CA ALA A 91 4.37 5.47 5.30
C ALA A 91 5.44 6.42 4.77
N LYS A 92 6.26 7.00 5.65
CA LYS A 92 7.35 7.92 5.25
C LYS A 92 8.39 7.25 4.37
N ARG A 93 8.81 6.04 4.73
CA ARG A 93 9.79 5.26 3.94
C ARG A 93 9.23 4.91 2.57
N THR A 94 7.97 4.47 2.49
CA THR A 94 7.27 4.20 1.23
C THR A 94 7.19 5.46 0.38
N CYS A 95 6.70 6.56 0.92
CA CYS A 95 6.57 7.83 0.20
C CYS A 95 7.92 8.36 -0.31
N ALA A 96 8.98 8.23 0.48
CA ALA A 96 10.33 8.63 0.07
C ALA A 96 10.83 7.83 -1.13
N ALA A 97 10.64 6.51 -1.11
CA ALA A 97 11.00 5.64 -2.23
C ALA A 97 10.21 5.98 -3.50
N LEU A 98 8.89 6.17 -3.38
CA LEU A 98 8.04 6.54 -4.52
C LEU A 98 8.46 7.87 -5.13
N LYS A 99 8.70 8.89 -4.31
CA LYS A 99 9.15 10.21 -4.77
C LYS A 99 10.50 10.14 -5.47
N ALA A 100 11.45 9.36 -4.93
CA ALA A 100 12.79 9.22 -5.50
C ALA A 100 12.77 8.60 -6.91
N HIS A 101 11.80 7.73 -7.20
CA HIS A 101 11.68 7.02 -8.47
C HIS A 101 10.57 7.55 -9.38
N GLY A 102 9.93 8.66 -9.03
CA GLY A 102 8.88 9.28 -9.84
C GLY A 102 7.55 8.53 -9.89
N ALA A 103 7.38 7.50 -9.04
CA ALA A 103 6.10 6.81 -8.87
C ALA A 103 5.07 7.75 -8.23
N LYS A 104 3.77 7.55 -8.55
CA LYS A 104 2.72 8.48 -8.14
C LYS A 104 1.69 7.88 -7.20
N HIS A 105 1.49 6.58 -7.24
CA HIS A 105 0.41 5.90 -6.55
C HIS A 105 0.87 5.43 -5.17
N PHE A 106 0.21 5.94 -4.14
CA PHE A 106 0.47 5.62 -2.74
C PHE A 106 -0.80 5.02 -2.12
N VAL A 107 -0.77 3.72 -1.86
CA VAL A 107 -1.93 2.94 -1.44
C VAL A 107 -1.91 2.74 0.08
N LEU A 108 -3.03 3.07 0.73
CA LEU A 108 -3.23 2.89 2.17
C LEU A 108 -4.15 1.68 2.39
N ILE A 109 -3.67 0.71 3.14
CA ILE A 109 -4.42 -0.48 3.53
C ILE A 109 -4.38 -0.63 5.05
N ASP A 110 -5.57 -0.72 5.68
CA ASP A 110 -5.65 -1.10 7.08
C ASP A 110 -5.38 -2.59 7.23
N ALA A 111 -4.42 -2.96 8.07
CA ALA A 111 -4.04 -4.35 8.29
C ALA A 111 -5.18 -5.17 8.89
N ILE A 112 -5.10 -6.49 8.68
CA ILE A 112 -6.06 -7.44 9.25
C ILE A 112 -6.05 -7.32 10.77
N SER A 113 -7.23 -7.10 11.35
CA SER A 113 -7.43 -7.02 12.80
C SER A 113 -7.92 -8.36 13.36
N PRO A 114 -7.40 -8.82 14.50
CA PRO A 114 -7.97 -10.00 15.19
C PRO A 114 -9.47 -9.85 15.54
N ARG A 115 -9.96 -8.61 15.68
CA ARG A 115 -11.39 -8.31 15.91
C ARG A 115 -12.24 -8.55 14.65
N ARG A 116 -11.67 -8.41 13.47
CA ARG A 116 -12.37 -8.44 12.18
C ARG A 116 -12.10 -9.71 11.36
N ALA A 117 -10.91 -10.29 11.50
CA ALA A 117 -10.52 -11.49 10.75
C ALA A 117 -11.53 -12.64 10.79
N PRO A 118 -12.15 -12.97 11.97
CA PRO A 118 -13.12 -14.06 12.03
C PRO A 118 -14.38 -13.83 11.20
N THR A 119 -14.69 -12.58 10.88
CA THR A 119 -15.92 -12.16 10.17
C THR A 119 -15.61 -11.53 8.81
N ALA A 120 -14.39 -11.67 8.31
CA ALA A 120 -14.01 -11.14 7.00
C ALA A 120 -15.01 -11.57 5.90
N GLY A 121 -15.49 -10.60 5.10
CA GLY A 121 -16.51 -10.81 4.08
C GLY A 121 -17.94 -11.00 4.59
N ARG A 122 -18.19 -10.94 5.93
CA ARG A 122 -19.52 -11.08 6.53
C ARG A 122 -19.94 -9.82 7.28
N ALA A 123 -20.42 -8.81 6.55
CA ALA A 123 -20.72 -7.47 7.07
C ALA A 123 -21.69 -7.48 8.29
N SER A 124 -22.70 -8.36 8.27
CA SER A 124 -23.72 -8.41 9.33
C SER A 124 -23.18 -8.97 10.67
N GLU A 125 -22.04 -9.66 10.64
CA GLU A 125 -21.43 -10.26 11.82
C GLU A 125 -20.21 -9.46 12.30
N ALA A 126 -19.73 -8.53 11.47
CA ALA A 126 -18.48 -7.82 11.70
C ALA A 126 -18.60 -6.82 12.86
N GLU A 127 -17.62 -6.86 13.75
CA GLU A 127 -17.52 -5.88 14.84
C GLU A 127 -17.35 -4.48 14.27
N GLN A 128 -18.11 -3.53 14.77
CA GLN A 128 -18.04 -2.13 14.36
C GLN A 128 -17.24 -1.33 15.39
N MET A 129 -16.50 -0.34 14.90
CA MET A 129 -15.91 0.68 15.75
C MET A 129 -17.00 1.54 16.38
N ASP A 130 -16.83 1.91 17.63
CA ASP A 130 -17.61 3.00 18.20
C ASP A 130 -17.27 4.35 17.53
N LYS A 131 -18.02 5.39 17.92
CA LYS A 131 -17.83 6.71 17.29
C LYS A 131 -16.43 7.29 17.53
N ALA A 132 -15.88 7.11 18.72
CA ALA A 132 -14.57 7.67 19.08
C ALA A 132 -13.44 6.90 18.38
N GLU A 133 -13.52 5.58 18.36
CA GLU A 133 -12.59 4.71 17.62
C GLU A 133 -12.59 5.06 16.13
N TRP A 134 -13.77 5.18 15.51
CA TRP A 134 -13.91 5.51 14.10
C TRP A 134 -13.28 6.87 13.78
N MET A 135 -13.59 7.91 14.57
CA MET A 135 -13.03 9.24 14.34
C MET A 135 -11.50 9.23 14.40
N ALA A 136 -10.93 8.56 15.40
CA ALA A 136 -9.48 8.47 15.54
C ALA A 136 -8.84 7.65 14.41
N TYR A 137 -9.47 6.57 13.98
CA TYR A 137 -9.04 5.75 12.85
C TYR A 137 -9.07 6.53 11.55
N ARG A 138 -10.19 7.17 11.25
CA ARG A 138 -10.36 8.05 10.09
C ARG A 138 -9.27 9.13 10.04
N ASP A 139 -9.05 9.81 11.17
CA ASP A 139 -8.10 10.92 11.25
C ASP A 139 -6.66 10.45 11.00
N ARG A 140 -6.30 9.21 11.41
CA ARG A 140 -5.00 8.61 11.08
C ARG A 140 -4.85 8.34 9.59
N LEU A 141 -5.88 7.80 8.93
CA LEU A 141 -5.87 7.58 7.47
C LEU A 141 -5.73 8.90 6.72
N ILE A 142 -6.52 9.92 7.09
CA ILE A 142 -6.44 11.26 6.49
C ILE A 142 -5.06 11.88 6.68
N HIS A 143 -4.48 11.77 7.87
CA HIS A 143 -3.15 12.30 8.15
C HIS A 143 -2.10 11.72 7.20
N VAL A 144 -2.07 10.40 7.05
CA VAL A 144 -1.11 9.73 6.16
C VAL A 144 -1.39 10.05 4.68
N ALA A 145 -2.65 10.10 4.28
CA ALA A 145 -3.02 10.46 2.91
C ALA A 145 -2.56 11.89 2.55
N ARG A 146 -2.80 12.85 3.45
CA ARG A 146 -2.35 14.24 3.27
C ARG A 146 -0.83 14.36 3.25
N MET A 147 -0.13 13.67 4.15
CA MET A 147 1.33 13.62 4.13
C MET A 147 1.86 13.14 2.77
N GLY A 148 1.29 12.05 2.22
CA GLY A 148 1.66 11.57 0.89
C GLY A 148 1.46 12.60 -0.20
N ALA A 149 0.32 13.29 -0.19
CA ALA A 149 -0.02 14.31 -1.18
C ALA A 149 0.79 15.60 -1.01
N GLU A 150 0.83 16.17 0.19
CA GLU A 150 1.38 17.50 0.45
C GLU A 150 2.91 17.50 0.51
N ASP A 151 3.51 16.51 1.19
CA ASP A 151 4.97 16.47 1.41
C ASP A 151 5.72 15.74 0.27
N TYR A 152 5.06 14.79 -0.37
CA TYR A 152 5.69 13.94 -1.39
C TYR A 152 5.12 14.10 -2.79
N GLY A 153 3.98 14.77 -2.96
CA GLY A 153 3.34 14.99 -4.26
C GLY A 153 2.75 13.73 -4.88
N LEU A 154 2.26 12.81 -4.04
CA LEU A 154 1.70 11.52 -4.43
C LEU A 154 0.17 11.59 -4.54
N ILE A 155 -0.40 10.61 -5.21
CA ILE A 155 -1.83 10.33 -5.23
C ILE A 155 -2.09 9.28 -4.18
N SER A 156 -2.76 9.66 -3.09
CA SER A 156 -3.10 8.75 -2.00
C SER A 156 -4.41 8.03 -2.31
N GLU A 157 -4.40 6.72 -2.21
CA GLU A 157 -5.51 5.85 -2.58
C GLU A 157 -5.87 4.94 -1.41
N LEU A 158 -7.15 4.89 -1.06
CA LEU A 158 -7.66 3.96 -0.05
C LEU A 158 -7.98 2.62 -0.70
N HIS A 159 -7.43 1.54 -0.14
CA HIS A 159 -7.70 0.17 -0.56
C HIS A 159 -8.47 -0.58 0.53
N PRO A 160 -9.78 -0.83 0.35
CA PRO A 160 -10.53 -1.68 1.26
C PRO A 160 -9.97 -3.10 1.28
N HIS A 161 -9.80 -3.67 2.48
CA HIS A 161 -9.20 -4.99 2.63
C HIS A 161 -9.97 -5.86 3.62
N ALA A 162 -10.25 -7.11 3.21
CA ALA A 162 -10.98 -8.06 4.02
C ALA A 162 -10.28 -8.31 5.37
N GLY A 163 -11.05 -8.21 6.45
CA GLY A 163 -10.55 -8.39 7.82
C GLY A 163 -9.94 -7.14 8.45
N GLY A 164 -9.86 -6.02 7.73
CA GLY A 164 -9.57 -4.69 8.28
C GLY A 164 -10.86 -3.98 8.71
N PHE A 165 -10.73 -2.73 9.18
CA PHE A 165 -11.89 -1.88 9.51
C PHE A 165 -12.38 -1.02 8.34
N MET A 166 -11.77 -1.21 7.16
CA MET A 166 -12.24 -0.69 5.89
C MET A 166 -12.42 -1.88 4.93
N ASP A 167 -13.42 -2.72 5.18
CA ASP A 167 -13.71 -3.96 4.47
C ASP A 167 -14.98 -3.84 3.62
N PHE A 168 -16.02 -3.18 4.15
CA PHE A 168 -17.35 -3.20 3.57
C PHE A 168 -17.77 -1.87 2.98
N GLU A 169 -18.64 -1.92 1.96
CA GLU A 169 -19.18 -0.75 1.27
C GLU A 169 -19.66 0.37 2.22
N PRO A 170 -20.47 0.11 3.28
CA PRO A 170 -20.90 1.18 4.17
C PRO A 170 -19.78 1.90 4.92
N GLU A 171 -18.67 1.21 5.18
CA GLU A 171 -17.48 1.80 5.82
C GLU A 171 -16.75 2.73 4.84
N VAL A 172 -16.61 2.30 3.59
CA VAL A 172 -16.03 3.11 2.52
C VAL A 172 -16.89 4.35 2.24
N GLU A 173 -18.20 4.17 2.10
CA GLU A 173 -19.13 5.30 1.88
C GLU A 173 -19.09 6.30 3.01
N ARG A 174 -19.10 5.81 4.26
CA ARG A 174 -18.97 6.66 5.43
C ARG A 174 -17.66 7.45 5.41
N PHE A 175 -16.53 6.78 5.16
CA PHE A 175 -15.23 7.45 5.08
C PHE A 175 -15.24 8.54 4.02
N LEU A 176 -15.67 8.23 2.80
CA LEU A 176 -15.72 9.18 1.69
C LEU A 176 -16.66 10.37 1.96
N SER A 177 -17.75 10.15 2.69
CA SER A 177 -18.68 11.22 3.07
C SER A 177 -18.14 12.16 4.16
N GLU A 178 -17.18 11.69 4.96
CA GLU A 178 -16.59 12.43 6.08
C GLU A 178 -15.23 13.07 5.73
N VAL A 179 -14.66 12.73 4.56
CA VAL A 179 -13.42 13.34 4.07
C VAL A 179 -13.78 14.49 3.16
N ASP A 180 -13.42 15.70 3.55
CA ASP A 180 -13.57 16.87 2.68
C ASP A 180 -12.69 16.71 1.43
N SER A 181 -13.32 16.88 0.28
CA SER A 181 -12.69 16.86 -1.04
C SER A 181 -11.84 18.10 -1.30
#